data_ce82db8010359a9994d4bfe8885dc14f
#
_entry.id   ce82db8010359a9994d4bfe8885dc14f
#
_cell.length_a   1.000
_cell.length_b   1.000
_cell.length_c   1.000
_cell.angle_alpha   90.00
_cell.angle_beta   90.00
_cell.angle_gamma   90.00
#
_symmetry.space_group_name_H-M   'P 1'
#
loop_
_entity.id
_entity.type
_entity.pdbx_description
1 polymer ?
#
loop_
_entity_poly.entity_id
_entity_poly.type
_entity_poly.pdbx_seq_one_letter_code
_entity_poly.pdbx_strand_id
1 'polypeptide(L)'
;MHVFRRALQALAVALVLAGATSAEAQQRLRIVSTFDPTHSSTQAMQLFKELVERRTNNQLQIDMFDSMKLGGARENVDATRAGTVFLNWNGMAFLSRIVPEIEAATLPFMFPNREAAFKAMDGALGAMLQQKLGEKGFVGLGFMELGSRHVTNNTRPIRTADDLKGLKIRMQPNETHLATFRALGANPVSLDIKELYSALQQGVVDGQENPYPVIVANRFFEVQKHLTDTGHFFDFIAVVAHKGQFDALSAENQKIIREAAAAAVQQQRTVVAKAEADALAMLKGRMEFQQLAPAEREKMRAATSGVVDQLRRRLGDATIDQVLAIVKAGS
;
A
#
# COMPACT_ATOMS: atom_id res chain seq x y z
N MET A 1 12.85 -73.92 0.51
CA MET A 1 12.79 -72.85 1.57
C MET A 1 13.50 -71.54 1.23
N HIS A 2 14.57 -71.52 0.45
CA HIS A 2 15.29 -70.28 0.12
C HIS A 2 14.60 -69.31 -0.89
N VAL A 3 13.81 -69.87 -1.81
CA VAL A 3 13.10 -69.10 -2.85
C VAL A 3 11.95 -68.32 -2.24
N PHE A 4 11.20 -68.86 -1.30
CA PHE A 4 10.10 -68.15 -0.58
C PHE A 4 10.59 -67.01 0.33
N ARG A 5 11.76 -67.12 0.94
CA ARG A 5 12.34 -66.06 1.73
C ARG A 5 12.78 -64.83 0.89
N ARG A 6 13.30 -65.07 -0.31
CA ARG A 6 13.69 -64.02 -1.25
C ARG A 6 12.48 -63.25 -1.82
N ALA A 7 11.37 -63.97 -2.08
CA ALA A 7 10.13 -63.35 -2.56
C ALA A 7 9.46 -62.46 -1.47
N LEU A 8 9.47 -62.87 -0.19
CA LEU A 8 8.97 -62.05 0.92
C LEU A 8 9.85 -60.82 1.18
N GLN A 9 11.17 -60.93 1.02
CA GLN A 9 12.07 -59.77 1.18
C GLN A 9 11.93 -58.77 0.05
N ALA A 10 11.70 -59.20 -1.20
CA ALA A 10 11.44 -58.34 -2.33
C ALA A 10 10.09 -57.62 -2.20
N LEU A 11 9.06 -58.26 -1.65
CA LEU A 11 7.75 -57.67 -1.42
C LEU A 11 7.79 -56.64 -0.29
N ALA A 12 8.56 -56.88 0.77
CA ALA A 12 8.74 -55.92 1.88
C ALA A 12 9.50 -54.67 1.45
N VAL A 13 10.52 -54.79 0.59
CA VAL A 13 11.25 -53.63 0.03
C VAL A 13 10.37 -52.85 -0.95
N ALA A 14 9.52 -53.46 -1.73
CA ALA A 14 8.58 -52.79 -2.62
C ALA A 14 7.49 -52.01 -1.85
N LEU A 15 7.02 -52.55 -0.71
CA LEU A 15 6.06 -51.86 0.15
C LEU A 15 6.66 -50.62 0.86
N VAL A 16 7.97 -50.66 1.21
CA VAL A 16 8.65 -49.50 1.85
C VAL A 16 8.91 -48.37 0.82
N LEU A 17 9.11 -48.71 -0.45
CA LEU A 17 9.27 -47.71 -1.53
C LEU A 17 7.96 -47.10 -1.99
N ALA A 18 6.81 -47.76 -1.82
CA ALA A 18 5.50 -47.22 -2.18
C ALA A 18 4.96 -46.21 -1.12
N GLY A 19 5.57 -46.18 0.08
CA GLY A 19 5.19 -45.28 1.15
C GLY A 19 5.98 -43.96 1.23
N ALA A 20 6.92 -43.73 0.33
CA ALA A 20 7.55 -42.43 0.20
C ALA A 20 6.59 -41.45 -0.52
N THR A 21 5.53 -41.02 0.19
CA THR A 21 4.86 -39.77 -0.17
C THR A 21 5.96 -38.73 -0.22
N SER A 22 6.24 -38.20 -1.42
CA SER A 22 7.10 -37.05 -1.59
C SER A 22 6.56 -35.98 -0.62
N ALA A 23 7.22 -35.81 0.49
CA ALA A 23 7.04 -34.60 1.29
C ALA A 23 7.41 -33.47 0.33
N GLU A 24 6.42 -32.83 -0.31
CA GLU A 24 6.65 -31.65 -1.12
C GLU A 24 7.44 -30.69 -0.23
N ALA A 25 8.62 -30.31 -0.70
CA ALA A 25 9.51 -29.46 0.07
C ALA A 25 8.77 -28.18 0.43
N GLN A 26 8.69 -27.89 1.72
CA GLN A 26 8.05 -26.71 2.25
C GLN A 26 8.63 -25.46 1.58
N GLN A 27 7.78 -24.70 0.89
CA GLN A 27 8.20 -23.48 0.20
C GLN A 27 7.99 -22.27 1.10
N ARG A 28 9.04 -21.46 1.30
CA ARG A 28 8.98 -20.23 2.09
C ARG A 28 8.80 -19.02 1.20
N LEU A 29 7.79 -18.20 1.50
CA LEU A 29 7.44 -17.00 0.79
C LEU A 29 7.67 -15.79 1.69
N ARG A 30 8.60 -14.91 1.30
CA ARG A 30 8.89 -13.67 2.02
C ARG A 30 7.87 -12.60 1.67
N ILE A 31 7.23 -12.01 2.67
CA ILE A 31 6.31 -10.89 2.49
C ILE A 31 6.79 -9.68 3.31
N VAL A 32 6.69 -8.49 2.73
CA VAL A 32 7.24 -7.25 3.31
C VAL A 32 6.20 -6.16 3.44
N SER A 33 6.36 -5.34 4.48
CA SER A 33 5.55 -4.14 4.71
C SER A 33 6.37 -3.07 5.43
N THR A 34 5.99 -1.80 5.22
CA THR A 34 6.57 -0.68 5.98
C THR A 34 5.81 -0.39 7.28
N PHE A 35 4.61 -0.95 7.45
CA PHE A 35 3.75 -0.67 8.58
C PHE A 35 4.15 -1.51 9.80
N ASP A 36 3.97 -0.95 11.00
CA ASP A 36 4.23 -1.62 12.27
C ASP A 36 3.11 -2.64 12.63
N PRO A 37 3.30 -3.48 13.67
CA PRO A 37 2.32 -4.49 14.07
C PRO A 37 0.95 -3.92 14.50
N THR A 38 0.87 -2.65 14.91
CA THR A 38 -0.39 -2.04 15.36
C THR A 38 -1.25 -1.55 14.20
N HIS A 39 -0.66 -1.33 13.04
CA HIS A 39 -1.37 -0.86 11.86
C HIS A 39 -2.33 -1.94 11.32
N SER A 40 -3.55 -1.54 10.94
CA SER A 40 -4.60 -2.45 10.46
C SER A 40 -4.17 -3.34 9.29
N SER A 41 -3.30 -2.83 8.40
CA SER A 41 -2.78 -3.62 7.28
C SER A 41 -1.80 -4.72 7.72
N THR A 42 -1.03 -4.52 8.80
CA THR A 42 -0.13 -5.56 9.34
C THR A 42 -0.94 -6.67 10.02
N GLN A 43 -2.03 -6.31 10.70
CA GLN A 43 -2.98 -7.29 11.24
C GLN A 43 -3.62 -8.13 10.12
N ALA A 44 -3.99 -7.49 9.01
CA ALA A 44 -4.50 -8.19 7.83
C ALA A 44 -3.42 -9.06 7.15
N MET A 45 -2.15 -8.64 7.17
CA MET A 45 -1.03 -9.45 6.69
C MET A 45 -0.83 -10.70 7.54
N GLN A 46 -1.08 -10.62 8.86
CA GLN A 46 -1.08 -11.77 9.75
C GLN A 46 -2.22 -12.74 9.41
N LEU A 47 -3.43 -12.25 9.16
CA LEU A 47 -4.56 -13.06 8.71
C LEU A 47 -4.26 -13.77 7.37
N PHE A 48 -3.64 -13.05 6.42
CA PHE A 48 -3.18 -13.64 5.16
C PHE A 48 -2.26 -14.82 5.40
N LYS A 49 -1.23 -14.63 6.24
CA LYS A 49 -0.29 -15.69 6.63
C LYS A 49 -1.03 -16.93 7.16
N GLU A 50 -1.88 -16.74 8.17
CA GLU A 50 -2.62 -17.82 8.82
C GLU A 50 -3.52 -18.60 7.85
N LEU A 51 -4.19 -17.89 6.93
CA LEU A 51 -5.04 -18.49 5.92
C LEU A 51 -4.24 -19.30 4.91
N VAL A 52 -3.13 -18.77 4.42
CA VAL A 52 -2.27 -19.46 3.44
C VAL A 52 -1.67 -20.71 4.07
N GLU A 53 -1.00 -20.60 5.21
CA GLU A 53 -0.34 -21.73 5.88
C GLU A 53 -1.32 -22.85 6.24
N ARG A 54 -2.48 -22.49 6.82
CA ARG A 54 -3.51 -23.46 7.17
C ARG A 54 -4.09 -24.17 5.95
N ARG A 55 -4.41 -23.44 4.88
CA ARG A 55 -5.10 -24.00 3.70
C ARG A 55 -4.18 -24.79 2.78
N THR A 56 -2.88 -24.55 2.86
CA THR A 56 -1.87 -25.32 2.14
C THR A 56 -1.27 -26.46 3.00
N ASN A 57 -1.85 -26.76 4.18
CA ASN A 57 -1.29 -27.71 5.12
C ASN A 57 0.21 -27.47 5.40
N ASN A 58 0.59 -26.20 5.53
CA ASN A 58 1.98 -25.73 5.70
C ASN A 58 2.94 -26.07 4.55
N GLN A 59 2.45 -26.41 3.36
CA GLN A 59 3.31 -26.51 2.16
C GLN A 59 3.88 -25.13 1.78
N LEU A 60 3.07 -24.06 1.89
CA LEU A 60 3.54 -22.69 1.82
C LEU A 60 3.69 -22.11 3.22
N GLN A 61 4.87 -21.62 3.54
CA GLN A 61 5.14 -20.87 4.77
C GLN A 61 5.40 -19.40 4.47
N ILE A 62 4.82 -18.52 5.28
CA ILE A 62 4.92 -17.08 5.09
C ILE A 62 5.90 -16.49 6.12
N ASP A 63 7.01 -15.96 5.63
CA ASP A 63 7.96 -15.17 6.41
C ASP A 63 7.56 -13.70 6.33
N MET A 64 6.99 -13.17 7.42
CA MET A 64 6.56 -11.77 7.51
C MET A 64 7.69 -10.84 7.97
N PHE A 65 7.89 -9.75 7.23
CA PHE A 65 8.82 -8.69 7.55
C PHE A 65 8.09 -7.33 7.51
N ASP A 66 7.51 -6.97 8.64
CA ASP A 66 6.87 -5.68 8.89
C ASP A 66 7.88 -4.59 9.29
N SER A 67 7.39 -3.37 9.58
CA SER A 67 8.18 -2.29 10.20
C SER A 67 9.49 -1.98 9.47
N MET A 68 9.51 -2.09 8.14
CA MET A 68 10.70 -1.84 7.31
C MET A 68 11.91 -2.75 7.63
N LYS A 69 11.71 -3.94 8.20
CA LYS A 69 12.78 -4.89 8.59
C LYS A 69 13.66 -5.32 7.41
N LEU A 70 13.13 -5.34 6.17
CA LEU A 70 13.89 -5.63 4.94
C LEU A 70 14.11 -4.38 4.07
N GLY A 71 13.92 -3.19 4.62
CA GLY A 71 14.12 -1.93 3.91
C GLY A 71 12.87 -1.06 3.84
N GLY A 72 13.03 0.15 3.30
CA GLY A 72 11.94 1.11 3.08
C GLY A 72 10.99 0.69 1.97
N ALA A 73 9.98 1.52 1.69
CA ALA A 73 8.96 1.18 0.72
C ALA A 73 9.50 1.04 -0.71
N ARG A 74 10.46 1.87 -1.11
CA ARG A 74 11.13 1.77 -2.42
C ARG A 74 11.93 0.48 -2.54
N GLU A 75 12.74 0.17 -1.52
CA GLU A 75 13.54 -1.07 -1.47
C GLU A 75 12.66 -2.31 -1.54
N ASN A 76 11.52 -2.29 -0.85
CA ASN A 76 10.54 -3.39 -0.87
C ASN A 76 9.93 -3.60 -2.27
N VAL A 77 9.58 -2.53 -2.97
CA VAL A 77 9.07 -2.60 -4.35
C VAL A 77 10.13 -3.18 -5.30
N ASP A 78 11.37 -2.70 -5.20
CA ASP A 78 12.48 -3.18 -6.03
C ASP A 78 12.82 -4.65 -5.73
N ALA A 79 12.81 -5.07 -4.45
CA ALA A 79 13.02 -6.46 -4.03
C ALA A 79 11.91 -7.39 -4.54
N THR A 80 10.65 -6.93 -4.53
CA THR A 80 9.53 -7.70 -5.09
C THR A 80 9.66 -7.82 -6.61
N ARG A 81 10.02 -6.75 -7.29
CA ARG A 81 10.25 -6.78 -8.75
C ARG A 81 11.38 -7.72 -9.15
N ALA A 82 12.45 -7.77 -8.35
CA ALA A 82 13.59 -8.65 -8.55
C ALA A 82 13.33 -10.12 -8.16
N GLY A 83 12.21 -10.43 -7.51
CA GLY A 83 11.87 -11.77 -7.05
C GLY A 83 12.64 -12.22 -5.79
N THR A 84 13.31 -11.33 -5.07
CA THR A 84 13.92 -11.65 -3.77
C THR A 84 12.90 -11.62 -2.63
N VAL A 85 11.77 -10.97 -2.86
CA VAL A 85 10.57 -10.94 -2.02
C VAL A 85 9.39 -11.42 -2.85
N PHE A 86 8.55 -12.25 -2.28
CA PHE A 86 7.36 -12.78 -2.95
C PHE A 86 6.24 -11.73 -3.02
N LEU A 87 5.95 -11.02 -1.92
CA LEU A 87 4.82 -10.12 -1.83
C LEU A 87 5.20 -8.83 -1.09
N ASN A 88 4.83 -7.70 -1.69
CA ASN A 88 4.96 -6.37 -1.14
C ASN A 88 3.58 -5.84 -0.72
N TRP A 89 3.51 -5.20 0.45
CA TRP A 89 2.30 -4.72 1.09
C TRP A 89 2.51 -3.30 1.61
N ASN A 90 2.49 -2.33 0.68
CA ASN A 90 2.86 -0.94 0.96
C ASN A 90 1.93 0.06 0.27
N GLY A 91 2.05 1.34 0.63
CA GLY A 91 1.37 2.43 -0.05
C GLY A 91 1.59 2.37 -1.56
N MET A 92 0.50 2.41 -2.36
CA MET A 92 0.60 2.16 -3.79
C MET A 92 1.38 3.24 -4.55
N ALA A 93 1.48 4.45 -4.00
CA ALA A 93 2.25 5.54 -4.61
C ALA A 93 3.73 5.17 -4.86
N PHE A 94 4.31 4.26 -4.07
CA PHE A 94 5.68 3.79 -4.27
C PHE A 94 5.87 2.92 -5.52
N LEU A 95 4.79 2.41 -6.12
CA LEU A 95 4.82 1.68 -7.38
C LEU A 95 4.81 2.60 -8.61
N SER A 96 4.47 3.89 -8.47
CA SER A 96 4.24 4.81 -9.60
C SER A 96 5.46 4.99 -10.52
N ARG A 97 6.68 4.82 -10.00
CA ARG A 97 7.91 4.83 -10.80
C ARG A 97 7.95 3.70 -11.85
N ILE A 98 7.29 2.57 -11.56
CA ILE A 98 7.27 1.36 -12.40
C ILE A 98 5.96 1.28 -13.19
N VAL A 99 4.86 1.69 -12.55
CA VAL A 99 3.49 1.70 -13.08
C VAL A 99 2.95 3.13 -12.99
N PRO A 100 3.28 4.02 -13.93
CA PRO A 100 2.91 5.43 -13.85
C PRO A 100 1.40 5.68 -13.80
N GLU A 101 0.58 4.75 -14.32
CA GLU A 101 -0.88 4.83 -14.30
C GLU A 101 -1.45 4.88 -12.87
N ILE A 102 -0.72 4.40 -11.87
CA ILE A 102 -1.08 4.54 -10.45
C ILE A 102 -1.28 6.01 -10.06
N GLU A 103 -0.53 6.93 -10.66
CA GLU A 103 -0.67 8.35 -10.38
C GLU A 103 -2.06 8.89 -10.76
N ALA A 104 -2.70 8.30 -11.76
CA ALA A 104 -4.05 8.69 -12.14
C ALA A 104 -5.10 8.32 -11.08
N ALA A 105 -4.84 7.32 -10.24
CA ALA A 105 -5.70 6.94 -9.12
C ALA A 105 -5.45 7.77 -7.84
N THR A 106 -4.48 8.68 -7.85
CA THR A 106 -4.08 9.52 -6.70
C THR A 106 -4.13 11.01 -7.01
N LEU A 107 -4.98 11.42 -7.96
CA LEU A 107 -5.22 12.83 -8.25
C LEU A 107 -5.78 13.57 -7.01
N PRO A 108 -5.44 14.86 -6.83
CA PRO A 108 -5.91 15.62 -5.68
C PRO A 108 -7.44 15.75 -5.69
N PHE A 109 -8.06 15.56 -4.50
CA PHE A 109 -9.51 15.66 -4.29
C PHE A 109 -10.35 14.82 -5.24
N MET A 110 -9.80 13.71 -5.74
CA MET A 110 -10.41 12.88 -6.77
C MET A 110 -11.69 12.19 -6.28
N PHE A 111 -11.67 11.67 -5.05
CA PHE A 111 -12.79 10.94 -4.49
C PHE A 111 -13.53 11.80 -3.47
N PRO A 112 -14.86 11.95 -3.61
CA PRO A 112 -15.68 12.73 -2.67
C PRO A 112 -15.75 12.09 -1.28
N ASN A 113 -15.66 10.78 -1.22
CA ASN A 113 -15.71 9.99 0.01
C ASN A 113 -15.06 8.61 -0.21
N ARG A 114 -14.93 7.87 0.88
CA ARG A 114 -14.37 6.51 0.94
C ARG A 114 -15.13 5.51 0.05
N GLU A 115 -16.46 5.60 0.04
CA GLU A 115 -17.30 4.67 -0.72
C GLU A 115 -17.06 4.81 -2.23
N ALA A 116 -17.00 6.04 -2.73
CA ALA A 116 -16.66 6.33 -4.12
C ALA A 116 -15.25 5.83 -4.48
N ALA A 117 -14.28 5.99 -3.57
CA ALA A 117 -12.91 5.50 -3.77
C ALA A 117 -12.89 3.97 -3.93
N PHE A 118 -13.57 3.23 -3.05
CA PHE A 118 -13.62 1.77 -3.14
C PHE A 118 -14.48 1.27 -4.29
N LYS A 119 -15.59 1.93 -4.60
CA LYS A 119 -16.39 1.58 -5.79
C LYS A 119 -15.54 1.64 -7.07
N ALA A 120 -14.70 2.65 -7.21
CA ALA A 120 -13.77 2.75 -8.34
C ALA A 120 -12.69 1.67 -8.31
N MET A 121 -12.05 1.43 -7.13
CA MET A 121 -10.95 0.49 -6.98
C MET A 121 -11.37 -0.98 -7.03
N ASP A 122 -12.59 -1.32 -6.64
CA ASP A 122 -13.14 -2.68 -6.78
C ASP A 122 -13.73 -2.91 -8.18
N GLY A 123 -13.91 -1.84 -8.95
CA GLY A 123 -14.42 -1.84 -10.30
C GLY A 123 -13.35 -1.66 -11.37
N ALA A 124 -13.68 -0.87 -12.39
CA ALA A 124 -12.87 -0.71 -13.59
C ALA A 124 -11.50 -0.07 -13.34
N LEU A 125 -11.36 0.83 -12.36
CA LEU A 125 -10.08 1.45 -12.03
C LEU A 125 -9.10 0.41 -11.50
N GLY A 126 -9.51 -0.38 -10.51
CA GLY A 126 -8.64 -1.43 -9.97
C GLY A 126 -8.31 -2.51 -10.98
N ALA A 127 -9.26 -2.89 -11.86
CA ALA A 127 -9.00 -3.83 -12.96
C ALA A 127 -7.93 -3.30 -13.92
N MET A 128 -8.02 -2.02 -14.31
CA MET A 128 -7.00 -1.37 -15.14
C MET A 128 -5.63 -1.36 -14.45
N LEU A 129 -5.57 -1.00 -13.16
CA LEU A 129 -4.31 -0.99 -12.42
C LEU A 129 -3.72 -2.40 -12.25
N GLN A 130 -4.54 -3.42 -12.02
CA GLN A 130 -4.07 -4.82 -11.97
C GLN A 130 -3.49 -5.28 -13.30
N GLN A 131 -4.10 -4.91 -14.43
CA GLN A 131 -3.55 -5.17 -15.76
C GLN A 131 -2.17 -4.49 -15.91
N LYS A 132 -2.07 -3.19 -15.58
CA LYS A 132 -0.80 -2.43 -15.67
C LYS A 132 0.29 -2.97 -14.76
N LEU A 133 -0.06 -3.43 -13.57
CA LEU A 133 0.85 -4.16 -12.68
C LEU A 133 1.36 -5.45 -13.35
N GLY A 134 0.46 -6.20 -14.01
CA GLY A 134 0.79 -7.44 -14.74
C GLY A 134 1.80 -7.21 -15.86
N GLU A 135 1.66 -6.13 -16.63
CA GLU A 135 2.58 -5.71 -17.69
C GLU A 135 4.01 -5.41 -17.16
N LYS A 136 4.14 -5.11 -15.86
CA LYS A 136 5.40 -4.76 -15.20
C LYS A 136 5.98 -5.87 -14.30
N GLY A 137 5.42 -7.08 -14.38
CA GLY A 137 5.95 -8.25 -13.66
C GLY A 137 5.39 -8.43 -12.24
N PHE A 138 4.29 -7.78 -11.92
CA PHE A 138 3.57 -7.95 -10.65
C PHE A 138 2.24 -8.69 -10.85
N VAL A 139 1.74 -9.30 -9.79
CA VAL A 139 0.35 -9.77 -9.68
C VAL A 139 -0.35 -8.92 -8.64
N GLY A 140 -1.33 -8.13 -9.04
CA GLY A 140 -2.20 -7.40 -8.11
C GLY A 140 -3.12 -8.38 -7.39
N LEU A 141 -3.11 -8.37 -6.06
CA LEU A 141 -3.94 -9.23 -5.22
C LEU A 141 -5.04 -8.47 -4.48
N GLY A 142 -5.01 -7.14 -4.54
CA GLY A 142 -6.03 -6.28 -3.97
C GLY A 142 -5.51 -4.94 -3.48
N PHE A 143 -6.44 -4.08 -3.10
CA PHE A 143 -6.16 -2.74 -2.60
C PHE A 143 -6.86 -2.54 -1.25
N MET A 144 -6.08 -2.20 -0.22
CA MET A 144 -6.56 -1.80 1.10
C MET A 144 -6.65 -0.29 1.20
N GLU A 145 -7.26 0.19 2.25
CA GLU A 145 -7.24 1.60 2.56
C GLU A 145 -5.93 2.00 3.24
N LEU A 146 -5.25 2.99 2.67
CA LEU A 146 -4.26 3.76 3.43
C LEU A 146 -4.97 4.93 4.13
N GLY A 147 -5.90 5.58 3.45
CA GLY A 147 -6.81 6.57 4.00
C GLY A 147 -6.65 7.98 3.43
N SER A 148 -7.45 8.89 3.97
CA SER A 148 -7.38 10.31 3.66
C SER A 148 -6.10 10.93 4.24
N ARG A 149 -5.42 11.78 3.46
CA ARG A 149 -4.11 12.31 3.80
C ARG A 149 -4.21 13.76 4.30
N HIS A 150 -3.47 14.05 5.36
CA HIS A 150 -3.50 15.32 6.11
C HIS A 150 -2.09 15.82 6.35
N VAL A 151 -1.93 17.14 6.49
CA VAL A 151 -0.61 17.77 6.61
C VAL A 151 -0.22 17.95 8.08
N THR A 152 1.02 17.59 8.41
CA THR A 152 1.67 18.03 9.67
C THR A 152 2.87 18.92 9.37
N ASN A 153 3.18 19.87 10.27
CA ASN A 153 4.39 20.68 10.16
C ASN A 153 4.78 21.31 11.52
N ASN A 154 6.01 21.85 11.60
CA ASN A 154 6.53 22.52 12.79
C ASN A 154 6.50 24.05 12.70
N THR A 155 6.19 24.61 11.53
CA THR A 155 6.38 26.04 11.25
C THR A 155 5.18 26.89 11.67
N ARG A 156 3.96 26.48 11.28
CA ARG A 156 2.72 27.23 11.55
C ARG A 156 1.46 26.38 11.34
N PRO A 157 0.35 26.69 12.02
CA PRO A 157 -0.94 26.10 11.68
C PRO A 157 -1.35 26.49 10.25
N ILE A 158 -1.89 25.52 9.49
CA ILE A 158 -2.43 25.76 8.16
C ILE A 158 -3.94 26.00 8.30
N ARG A 159 -4.36 27.25 8.21
CA ARG A 159 -5.77 27.68 8.29
C ARG A 159 -6.34 28.05 6.94
N THR A 160 -5.47 28.41 6.01
CA THR A 160 -5.79 28.76 4.61
C THR A 160 -4.91 27.99 3.65
N ALA A 161 -5.31 27.92 2.37
CA ALA A 161 -4.48 27.33 1.33
C ALA A 161 -3.10 28.04 1.21
N ASP A 162 -3.08 29.33 1.45
CA ASP A 162 -1.86 30.16 1.36
C ASP A 162 -0.82 29.85 2.46
N ASP A 163 -1.23 29.27 3.59
CA ASP A 163 -0.31 28.90 4.67
C ASP A 163 0.64 27.75 4.29
N LEU A 164 0.37 27.04 3.19
CA LEU A 164 1.28 26.03 2.61
C LEU A 164 2.46 26.66 1.87
N LYS A 165 2.36 27.94 1.44
CA LYS A 165 3.39 28.60 0.64
C LYS A 165 4.75 28.59 1.33
N GLY A 166 5.76 28.12 0.60
CA GLY A 166 7.15 28.07 1.04
C GLY A 166 7.51 26.92 1.99
N LEU A 167 6.54 26.17 2.54
CA LEU A 167 6.83 25.05 3.42
C LEU A 167 7.52 23.92 2.65
N LYS A 168 8.60 23.38 3.22
CA LYS A 168 9.25 22.16 2.73
C LYS A 168 8.47 20.95 3.23
N ILE A 169 7.61 20.41 2.40
CA ILE A 169 6.77 19.24 2.75
C ILE A 169 7.33 17.98 2.12
N ARG A 170 7.61 16.99 2.95
CA ARG A 170 7.97 15.67 2.43
C ARG A 170 6.78 14.99 1.78
N MET A 171 7.01 14.46 0.60
CA MET A 171 6.04 13.69 -0.18
C MET A 171 6.54 12.27 -0.44
N GLN A 172 5.63 11.35 -0.71
CA GLN A 172 5.95 10.06 -1.33
C GLN A 172 6.57 10.29 -2.73
N PRO A 173 7.36 9.35 -3.28
CA PRO A 173 7.95 9.46 -4.62
C PRO A 173 6.91 9.26 -5.72
N ASN A 174 5.97 10.18 -5.81
CA ASN A 174 4.85 10.23 -6.77
C ASN A 174 4.79 11.64 -7.35
N GLU A 175 4.94 11.76 -8.68
CA GLU A 175 5.03 13.08 -9.31
C GLU A 175 3.71 13.87 -9.25
N THR A 176 2.57 13.20 -9.27
CA THR A 176 1.27 13.85 -9.07
C THR A 176 1.16 14.47 -7.68
N HIS A 177 1.66 13.79 -6.64
CA HIS A 177 1.71 14.35 -5.28
C HIS A 177 2.64 15.56 -5.19
N LEU A 178 3.84 15.45 -5.79
CA LEU A 178 4.79 16.57 -5.84
C LEU A 178 4.21 17.77 -6.60
N ALA A 179 3.60 17.54 -7.77
CA ALA A 179 2.97 18.59 -8.57
C ALA A 179 1.83 19.29 -7.83
N THR A 180 1.03 18.52 -7.07
CA THR A 180 -0.06 19.06 -6.24
C THR A 180 0.47 20.05 -5.22
N PHE A 181 1.51 19.70 -4.48
CA PHE A 181 2.07 20.61 -3.45
C PHE A 181 2.83 21.78 -4.05
N ARG A 182 3.47 21.62 -5.23
CA ARG A 182 3.99 22.78 -5.98
C ARG A 182 2.87 23.74 -6.39
N ALA A 183 1.73 23.24 -6.87
CA ALA A 183 0.58 24.05 -7.24
C ALA A 183 -0.03 24.82 -6.03
N LEU A 184 0.10 24.27 -4.83
CA LEU A 184 -0.26 24.92 -3.57
C LEU A 184 0.83 25.87 -3.04
N GLY A 185 1.92 26.08 -3.80
CA GLY A 185 3.01 26.98 -3.44
C GLY A 185 4.00 26.45 -2.40
N ALA A 186 3.88 25.19 -2.00
CA ALA A 186 4.85 24.51 -1.13
C ALA A 186 6.11 24.11 -1.91
N ASN A 187 7.16 23.74 -1.17
CA ASN A 187 8.40 23.17 -1.69
C ASN A 187 8.43 21.65 -1.38
N PRO A 188 7.80 20.80 -2.19
CA PRO A 188 7.74 19.37 -1.91
C PRO A 188 9.09 18.69 -2.12
N VAL A 189 9.43 17.79 -1.19
CA VAL A 189 10.67 17.00 -1.20
C VAL A 189 10.33 15.51 -1.17
N SER A 190 10.84 14.75 -2.14
CA SER A 190 10.62 13.30 -2.19
C SER A 190 11.62 12.56 -1.32
N LEU A 191 11.14 11.86 -0.27
CA LEU A 191 11.94 10.99 0.60
C LEU A 191 11.18 9.69 0.88
N ASP A 192 11.93 8.58 1.07
CA ASP A 192 11.33 7.34 1.56
C ASP A 192 10.77 7.53 2.99
N ILE A 193 9.74 6.75 3.34
CA ILE A 193 9.13 6.79 4.68
C ILE A 193 10.14 6.41 5.78
N LYS A 194 11.10 5.56 5.47
CA LYS A 194 12.18 5.13 6.37
C LYS A 194 13.04 6.29 6.87
N GLU A 195 13.22 7.32 6.05
CA GLU A 195 14.07 8.48 6.37
C GLU A 195 13.28 9.62 7.04
N LEU A 196 11.94 9.54 7.02
CA LEU A 196 11.08 10.67 7.30
C LEU A 196 11.16 11.15 8.75
N TYR A 197 11.13 10.26 9.75
CA TYR A 197 11.19 10.66 11.16
C TYR A 197 12.45 11.49 11.46
N SER A 198 13.61 11.00 11.01
CA SER A 198 14.89 11.71 11.19
C SER A 198 14.93 13.03 10.42
N ALA A 199 14.38 13.09 9.20
CA ALA A 199 14.30 14.32 8.42
C ALA A 199 13.42 15.38 9.09
N LEU A 200 12.30 15.00 9.69
CA LEU A 200 11.42 15.89 10.47
C LEU A 200 12.11 16.35 11.76
N GLN A 201 12.74 15.44 12.49
CA GLN A 201 13.43 15.74 13.75
C GLN A 201 14.60 16.72 13.54
N GLN A 202 15.33 16.58 12.44
CA GLN A 202 16.48 17.43 12.10
C GLN A 202 16.10 18.71 11.37
N GLY A 203 14.82 18.90 11.03
CA GLY A 203 14.35 20.07 10.29
C GLY A 203 14.82 20.12 8.83
N VAL A 204 15.19 18.99 8.25
CA VAL A 204 15.50 18.86 6.81
C VAL A 204 14.25 19.21 5.97
N VAL A 205 13.08 18.81 6.47
CA VAL A 205 11.76 19.20 5.98
C VAL A 205 10.95 19.81 7.11
N ASP A 206 10.07 20.76 6.79
CA ASP A 206 9.22 21.44 7.77
C ASP A 206 8.05 20.55 8.20
N GLY A 207 7.60 19.68 7.30
CA GLY A 207 6.42 18.83 7.50
C GLY A 207 6.32 17.67 6.53
N GLN A 208 5.21 16.97 6.66
CA GLN A 208 4.86 15.81 5.84
C GLN A 208 3.33 15.74 5.68
N GLU A 209 2.86 14.80 4.87
CA GLU A 209 1.45 14.49 4.74
C GLU A 209 1.24 12.96 4.76
N ASN A 210 0.28 12.51 5.53
CA ASN A 210 -0.10 11.10 5.68
C ASN A 210 -1.49 10.98 6.33
N PRO A 211 -2.11 9.80 6.27
CA PRO A 211 -3.28 9.46 7.08
C PRO A 211 -2.96 9.43 8.58
N TYR A 212 -3.96 9.67 9.41
CA TYR A 212 -3.80 9.68 10.87
C TYR A 212 -3.16 8.41 11.45
N PRO A 213 -3.58 7.18 11.03
CA PRO A 213 -2.95 5.96 11.53
C PRO A 213 -1.45 5.87 11.21
N VAL A 214 -1.03 6.38 10.04
CA VAL A 214 0.39 6.40 9.65
C VAL A 214 1.18 7.41 10.49
N ILE A 215 0.59 8.57 10.80
CA ILE A 215 1.20 9.59 11.68
C ILE A 215 1.43 9.01 13.08
N VAL A 216 0.46 8.25 13.61
CA VAL A 216 0.56 7.59 14.92
C VAL A 216 1.60 6.47 14.89
N ALA A 217 1.50 5.54 13.94
CA ALA A 217 2.37 4.37 13.83
C ALA A 217 3.86 4.74 13.68
N ASN A 218 4.16 5.82 12.94
CA ASN A 218 5.52 6.32 12.78
C ASN A 218 5.92 7.39 13.82
N ARG A 219 5.06 7.66 14.81
CA ARG A 219 5.29 8.61 15.91
C ARG A 219 5.64 10.02 15.45
N PHE A 220 5.14 10.46 14.28
CA PHE A 220 5.44 11.79 13.75
C PHE A 220 4.95 12.92 14.66
N PHE A 221 3.93 12.66 15.48
CA PHE A 221 3.44 13.58 16.50
C PHE A 221 4.49 13.99 17.57
N GLU A 222 5.59 13.25 17.70
CA GLU A 222 6.69 13.60 18.62
C GLU A 222 7.62 14.68 18.05
N VAL A 223 7.65 14.79 16.72
CA VAL A 223 8.54 15.68 15.98
C VAL A 223 7.78 16.68 15.10
N GLN A 224 6.44 16.73 15.24
CA GLN A 224 5.56 17.65 14.50
C GLN A 224 4.56 18.31 15.45
N LYS A 225 4.46 19.64 15.38
CA LYS A 225 3.63 20.44 16.28
C LYS A 225 2.19 20.59 15.80
N HIS A 226 2.00 20.93 14.53
CA HIS A 226 0.70 21.26 13.94
C HIS A 226 0.20 20.12 13.06
N LEU A 227 -1.09 19.81 13.15
CA LEU A 227 -1.82 18.88 12.30
C LEU A 227 -3.02 19.57 11.69
N THR A 228 -3.13 19.62 10.37
CA THR A 228 -4.28 20.19 9.67
C THR A 228 -5.01 19.10 8.87
N ASP A 229 -6.33 18.99 9.12
CA ASP A 229 -7.25 18.13 8.36
C ASP A 229 -7.49 18.70 6.96
N THR A 230 -6.62 18.37 6.01
CA THR A 230 -6.70 18.87 4.63
C THR A 230 -7.48 17.97 3.69
N GLY A 231 -7.38 16.64 3.83
CA GLY A 231 -8.08 15.65 3.01
C GLY A 231 -7.82 15.82 1.52
N HIS A 232 -6.58 16.14 1.16
CA HIS A 232 -6.20 16.50 -0.21
C HIS A 232 -5.99 15.29 -1.14
N PHE A 233 -5.74 14.10 -0.58
CA PHE A 233 -5.69 12.81 -1.29
C PHE A 233 -6.45 11.74 -0.50
N PHE A 234 -6.95 10.75 -1.22
CA PHE A 234 -7.30 9.44 -0.67
C PHE A 234 -6.37 8.41 -1.28
N ASP A 235 -5.67 7.64 -0.45
CA ASP A 235 -4.61 6.75 -0.88
C ASP A 235 -4.88 5.29 -0.47
N PHE A 236 -4.20 4.36 -1.15
CA PHE A 236 -4.41 2.92 -1.01
C PHE A 236 -3.11 2.20 -0.68
N ILE A 237 -3.24 1.04 -0.05
CA ILE A 237 -2.17 0.05 0.09
C ILE A 237 -2.36 -0.97 -1.03
N ALA A 238 -1.34 -1.18 -1.85
CA ALA A 238 -1.36 -2.21 -2.87
C ALA A 238 -0.75 -3.51 -2.32
N VAL A 239 -1.47 -4.61 -2.51
CA VAL A 239 -1.00 -5.98 -2.23
C VAL A 239 -0.54 -6.56 -3.56
N VAL A 240 0.78 -6.64 -3.77
CA VAL A 240 1.35 -7.06 -5.06
C VAL A 240 2.39 -8.15 -4.87
N ALA A 241 2.28 -9.22 -5.66
CA ALA A 241 3.25 -10.32 -5.67
C ALA A 241 4.17 -10.25 -6.89
N HIS A 242 5.37 -10.84 -6.79
CA HIS A 242 6.24 -11.08 -7.92
C HIS A 242 5.61 -12.09 -8.87
N LYS A 243 5.37 -11.68 -10.12
CA LYS A 243 4.62 -12.47 -11.11
C LYS A 243 5.25 -13.84 -11.37
N GLY A 244 6.56 -13.90 -11.58
CA GLY A 244 7.23 -15.17 -11.89
C GLY A 244 7.15 -16.21 -10.77
N GLN A 245 7.26 -15.79 -9.50
CA GLN A 245 7.09 -16.70 -8.36
C GLN A 245 5.62 -17.12 -8.18
N PHE A 246 4.69 -16.19 -8.40
CA PHE A 246 3.26 -16.48 -8.31
C PHE A 246 2.83 -17.48 -9.39
N ASP A 247 3.25 -17.27 -10.64
CA ASP A 247 2.90 -18.14 -11.77
C ASP A 247 3.55 -19.55 -11.65
N ALA A 248 4.66 -19.66 -10.91
CA ALA A 248 5.31 -20.94 -10.63
C ALA A 248 4.59 -21.80 -9.57
N LEU A 249 3.64 -21.23 -8.82
CA LEU A 249 2.82 -21.97 -7.86
C LEU A 249 1.78 -22.82 -8.59
N SER A 250 1.35 -23.91 -7.96
CA SER A 250 0.21 -24.70 -8.46
C SER A 250 -1.06 -23.84 -8.56
N ALA A 251 -1.97 -24.18 -9.47
CA ALA A 251 -3.24 -23.48 -9.63
C ALA A 251 -4.04 -23.41 -8.32
N GLU A 252 -3.99 -24.46 -7.50
CA GLU A 252 -4.62 -24.48 -6.18
C GLU A 252 -3.97 -23.48 -5.22
N ASN A 253 -2.65 -23.44 -5.14
CA ASN A 253 -1.92 -22.49 -4.29
C ASN A 253 -2.13 -21.05 -4.75
N GLN A 254 -2.16 -20.77 -6.06
CA GLN A 254 -2.52 -19.45 -6.60
C GLN A 254 -3.93 -19.02 -6.16
N LYS A 255 -4.90 -19.94 -6.22
CA LYS A 255 -6.27 -19.71 -5.76
C LYS A 255 -6.31 -19.40 -4.27
N ILE A 256 -5.64 -20.22 -3.44
CA ILE A 256 -5.56 -20.01 -1.98
C ILE A 256 -4.98 -18.62 -1.66
N ILE A 257 -3.90 -18.21 -2.32
CA ILE A 257 -3.26 -16.89 -2.11
C ILE A 257 -4.22 -15.76 -2.50
N ARG A 258 -4.92 -15.86 -3.63
CA ARG A 258 -5.90 -14.84 -4.06
C ARG A 258 -7.04 -14.71 -3.05
N GLU A 259 -7.59 -15.82 -2.59
CA GLU A 259 -8.70 -15.82 -1.62
C GLU A 259 -8.25 -15.34 -0.23
N ALA A 260 -7.05 -15.72 0.20
CA ALA A 260 -6.46 -15.22 1.45
C ALA A 260 -6.20 -13.71 1.39
N ALA A 261 -5.69 -13.21 0.26
CA ALA A 261 -5.49 -11.78 0.04
C ALA A 261 -6.82 -11.01 0.04
N ALA A 262 -7.85 -11.53 -0.64
CA ALA A 262 -9.17 -10.93 -0.65
C ALA A 262 -9.78 -10.84 0.76
N ALA A 263 -9.67 -11.92 1.56
CA ALA A 263 -10.13 -11.94 2.95
C ALA A 263 -9.38 -10.92 3.83
N ALA A 264 -8.06 -10.83 3.67
CA ALA A 264 -7.23 -9.87 4.39
C ALA A 264 -7.56 -8.41 4.02
N VAL A 265 -7.78 -8.13 2.73
CA VAL A 265 -8.23 -6.81 2.23
C VAL A 265 -9.57 -6.45 2.85
N GLN A 266 -10.53 -7.36 2.81
CA GLN A 266 -11.86 -7.12 3.37
C GLN A 266 -11.81 -6.87 4.88
N GLN A 267 -11.05 -7.68 5.62
CA GLN A 267 -10.88 -7.51 7.07
C GLN A 267 -10.28 -6.13 7.40
N GLN A 268 -9.22 -5.70 6.69
CA GLN A 268 -8.60 -4.40 6.91
C GLN A 268 -9.61 -3.26 6.68
N ARG A 269 -10.39 -3.31 5.62
CA ARG A 269 -11.40 -2.29 5.30
C ARG A 269 -12.53 -2.20 6.33
N THR A 270 -12.83 -3.27 7.05
CA THR A 270 -13.85 -3.23 8.10
C THR A 270 -13.36 -2.54 9.38
N VAL A 271 -12.07 -2.62 9.68
CA VAL A 271 -11.51 -2.08 10.93
C VAL A 271 -10.88 -0.71 10.79
N VAL A 272 -10.53 -0.29 9.57
CA VAL A 272 -9.74 0.93 9.34
C VAL A 272 -10.47 2.21 9.76
N ALA A 273 -11.79 2.29 9.60
CA ALA A 273 -12.55 3.48 10.00
C ALA A 273 -12.45 3.74 11.51
N LYS A 274 -12.48 2.68 12.32
CA LYS A 274 -12.26 2.80 13.75
C LYS A 274 -10.82 3.18 14.06
N ALA A 275 -9.85 2.58 13.39
CA ALA A 275 -8.45 2.89 13.57
C ALA A 275 -8.14 4.36 13.21
N GLU A 276 -8.78 4.90 12.18
CA GLU A 276 -8.68 6.32 11.79
C GLU A 276 -9.26 7.24 12.87
N ALA A 277 -10.43 6.92 13.39
CA ALA A 277 -11.07 7.70 14.45
C ALA A 277 -10.25 7.69 15.76
N ASP A 278 -9.75 6.52 16.17
CA ASP A 278 -8.90 6.37 17.35
C ASP A 278 -7.58 7.15 17.19
N ALA A 279 -6.96 7.07 16.01
CA ALA A 279 -5.74 7.81 15.70
C ALA A 279 -5.97 9.33 15.74
N LEU A 280 -7.06 9.83 15.15
CA LEU A 280 -7.40 11.26 15.21
C LEU A 280 -7.64 11.73 16.63
N ALA A 281 -8.36 10.95 17.44
CA ALA A 281 -8.60 11.30 18.85
C ALA A 281 -7.28 11.41 19.63
N MET A 282 -6.36 10.46 19.43
CA MET A 282 -5.03 10.49 20.05
C MET A 282 -4.21 11.71 19.59
N LEU A 283 -4.18 11.99 18.28
CA LEU A 283 -3.41 13.09 17.71
C LEU A 283 -3.93 14.46 18.18
N LYS A 284 -5.24 14.65 18.33
CA LYS A 284 -5.83 15.88 18.93
C LYS A 284 -5.35 16.14 20.36
N GLY A 285 -5.01 15.09 21.10
CA GLY A 285 -4.44 15.22 22.45
C GLY A 285 -2.91 15.48 22.48
N ARG A 286 -2.25 15.41 21.34
CA ARG A 286 -0.78 15.51 21.23
C ARG A 286 -0.28 16.65 20.34
N MET A 287 -1.10 17.13 19.41
CA MET A 287 -0.75 18.11 18.40
C MET A 287 -1.75 19.27 18.40
N GLU A 288 -1.31 20.44 17.93
CA GLU A 288 -2.22 21.55 17.64
C GLU A 288 -3.03 21.22 16.38
N PHE A 289 -4.27 20.74 16.60
CA PHE A 289 -5.16 20.32 15.52
C PHE A 289 -5.90 21.50 14.92
N GLN A 290 -5.91 21.57 13.59
CA GLN A 290 -6.68 22.53 12.80
C GLN A 290 -7.55 21.80 11.80
N GLN A 291 -8.86 22.06 11.85
CA GLN A 291 -9.76 21.62 10.76
C GLN A 291 -9.80 22.71 9.69
N LEU A 292 -9.48 22.34 8.47
CA LEU A 292 -9.53 23.27 7.35
C LEU A 292 -10.98 23.58 6.99
N ALA A 293 -11.32 24.88 6.86
CA ALA A 293 -12.66 25.30 6.47
C ALA A 293 -13.00 24.76 5.05
N PRO A 294 -14.27 24.37 4.78
CA PRO A 294 -14.67 23.87 3.46
C PRO A 294 -14.30 24.80 2.30
N ALA A 295 -14.44 26.12 2.49
CA ALA A 295 -14.06 27.12 1.48
C ALA A 295 -12.56 27.11 1.17
N GLU A 296 -11.70 26.88 2.17
CA GLU A 296 -10.25 26.78 1.95
C GLU A 296 -9.86 25.48 1.28
N ARG A 297 -10.55 24.37 1.60
CA ARG A 297 -10.38 23.08 0.88
C ARG A 297 -10.76 23.22 -0.59
N GLU A 298 -11.82 23.98 -0.92
CA GLU A 298 -12.20 24.25 -2.29
C GLU A 298 -11.18 25.13 -3.02
N LYS A 299 -10.58 26.11 -2.34
CA LYS A 299 -9.45 26.88 -2.91
C LYS A 299 -8.25 25.98 -3.22
N MET A 300 -7.93 25.02 -2.33
CA MET A 300 -6.88 24.03 -2.61
C MET A 300 -7.23 23.18 -3.84
N ARG A 301 -8.47 22.71 -3.96
CA ARG A 301 -8.96 21.96 -5.12
C ARG A 301 -8.79 22.78 -6.41
N ALA A 302 -9.24 24.02 -6.41
CA ALA A 302 -9.14 24.92 -7.56
C ALA A 302 -7.67 25.18 -7.95
N ALA A 303 -6.79 25.44 -6.97
CA ALA A 303 -5.37 25.68 -7.21
C ALA A 303 -4.65 24.46 -7.81
N THR A 304 -5.13 23.24 -7.54
CA THR A 304 -4.53 21.99 -8.01
C THR A 304 -5.16 21.45 -9.32
N SER A 305 -6.14 22.16 -9.90
CA SER A 305 -6.85 21.71 -11.12
C SER A 305 -5.92 21.41 -12.31
N GLY A 306 -4.83 22.20 -12.48
CA GLY A 306 -3.84 21.99 -13.54
C GLY A 306 -2.96 20.75 -13.39
N VAL A 307 -3.02 20.03 -12.25
CA VAL A 307 -2.25 18.79 -12.04
C VAL A 307 -2.71 17.69 -12.98
N VAL A 308 -4.02 17.62 -13.27
CA VAL A 308 -4.60 16.70 -14.25
C VAL A 308 -3.96 16.88 -15.62
N ASP A 309 -3.76 18.12 -16.07
CA ASP A 309 -3.18 18.41 -17.40
C ASP A 309 -1.69 18.03 -17.46
N GLN A 310 -0.96 18.16 -16.34
CA GLN A 310 0.41 17.67 -16.25
C GLN A 310 0.45 16.15 -16.39
N LEU A 311 -0.47 15.45 -15.74
CA LEU A 311 -0.56 13.99 -15.82
C LEU A 311 -0.99 13.52 -17.22
N ARG A 312 -1.91 14.24 -17.89
CA ARG A 312 -2.30 13.99 -19.30
C ARG A 312 -1.09 14.01 -20.24
N ARG A 313 -0.22 14.99 -20.12
CA ARG A 313 1.00 15.07 -20.93
C ARG A 313 1.94 13.88 -20.76
N ARG A 314 1.86 13.20 -19.61
CA ARG A 314 2.73 12.04 -19.29
C ARG A 314 2.10 10.70 -19.63
N LEU A 315 0.81 10.54 -19.41
CA LEU A 315 0.08 9.27 -19.57
C LEU A 315 -0.80 9.20 -20.82
N GLY A 316 -1.00 10.32 -21.48
CA GLY A 316 -1.92 10.46 -22.61
C GLY A 316 -3.37 10.72 -22.20
N ASP A 317 -4.10 11.40 -23.09
CA ASP A 317 -5.50 11.82 -22.85
C ASP A 317 -6.41 10.62 -22.60
N ALA A 318 -6.28 9.57 -23.41
CA ALA A 318 -7.14 8.39 -23.34
C ALA A 318 -7.11 7.73 -21.95
N THR A 319 -5.92 7.60 -21.34
CA THR A 319 -5.77 7.02 -20.00
C THR A 319 -6.45 7.87 -18.94
N ILE A 320 -6.25 9.18 -18.99
CA ILE A 320 -6.82 10.09 -18.00
C ILE A 320 -8.33 10.22 -18.17
N ASP A 321 -8.84 10.32 -19.41
CA ASP A 321 -10.28 10.37 -19.67
C ASP A 321 -10.98 9.09 -19.20
N GLN A 322 -10.37 7.93 -19.43
CA GLN A 322 -10.87 6.66 -18.92
C GLN A 322 -10.98 6.69 -17.38
N VAL A 323 -9.92 7.10 -16.67
CA VAL A 323 -9.92 7.16 -15.21
C VAL A 323 -10.97 8.14 -14.69
N LEU A 324 -11.04 9.35 -15.25
CA LEU A 324 -12.01 10.36 -14.83
C LEU A 324 -13.45 9.91 -15.09
N ALA A 325 -13.71 9.23 -16.22
CA ALA A 325 -15.03 8.66 -16.53
C ALA A 325 -15.43 7.58 -15.52
N ILE A 326 -14.50 6.69 -15.15
CA ILE A 326 -14.73 5.64 -14.15
C ILE A 326 -15.10 6.26 -12.79
N VAL A 327 -14.33 7.25 -12.34
CA VAL A 327 -14.59 7.92 -11.05
C VAL A 327 -15.93 8.65 -11.07
N LYS A 328 -16.24 9.37 -12.13
CA LYS A 328 -17.52 10.07 -12.29
C LYS A 328 -18.72 9.10 -12.28
N ALA A 329 -18.61 7.93 -12.88
CA ALA A 329 -19.65 6.91 -12.86
C ALA A 329 -19.80 6.23 -11.48
N GLY A 330 -18.78 6.32 -10.64
CA GLY A 330 -18.76 5.78 -9.28
C GLY A 330 -19.22 6.75 -8.19
N SER A 331 -19.25 8.06 -8.52
CA SER A 331 -19.71 9.14 -7.62
C SER A 331 -21.21 9.33 -7.78
#